data_675f1846bf56cd3d72961ee78b810728
#
_entry.id   675f1846bf56cd3d72961ee78b810728
#
_cell.length_a   1.000
_cell.length_b   1.000
_cell.length_c   1.000
_cell.angle_alpha   90.00
_cell.angle_beta   90.00
_cell.angle_gamma   90.00
#
_symmetry.space_group_name_H-M   'P 1'
#
loop_
_entity.id
_entity.type
_entity.pdbx_description
1 polymer ?
#
loop_
_entity_poly.entity_id
_entity_poly.type
_entity_poly.pdbx_seq_one_letter_code
_entity_poly.pdbx_strand_id
1 'polypeptide(L)'
;PTRRSSDLAAGEESVNLDSYMASAAHVRELYARYGAASDVCVMEGVMGLFDGYDGMKGSSAEIAELIGIPVVLVLNAKSTAYTVAPVLYGFKHFYPGIRVVGVVFNFVASVAHYAYLQQACVDAGVEALGYIPKDESIVIPSRHLGLSIDETFCFDAFADRVAEVIDKTVNVDRLLELCTVEFSGEQTGGVICSGNRKIAIARDEAFNFMYRENVEALKRAGEVVFFSPLHDKRLPDADLVYFPGGYPELHLPELAANEGMRQAVRKYCETGGRVLAECGGMMYLCDTIT
;
A
#
# COMPACT_ATOMS: atom_id res chain seq x y z
N PRO A 1 -16.27 1.76 0.42
CA PRO A 1 -14.92 1.35 0.07
C PRO A 1 -14.06 1.45 1.31
N THR A 2 -13.52 0.34 1.77
CA THR A 2 -12.58 0.31 2.89
C THR A 2 -11.29 0.98 2.40
N ARG A 3 -11.05 2.21 2.83
CA ARG A 3 -9.77 2.88 2.62
C ARG A 3 -8.68 2.07 3.31
N ARG A 4 -7.48 2.04 2.74
CA ARG A 4 -6.32 1.46 3.43
C ARG A 4 -6.03 2.29 4.68
N SER A 5 -5.43 1.68 5.71
CA SER A 5 -5.04 2.41 6.93
C SER A 5 -4.12 3.60 6.62
N SER A 6 -3.22 3.45 5.66
CA SER A 6 -2.35 4.52 5.17
C SER A 6 -3.13 5.68 4.54
N ASP A 7 -4.18 5.38 3.75
CA ASP A 7 -5.03 6.42 3.15
C ASP A 7 -5.79 7.22 4.22
N LEU A 8 -6.28 6.51 5.25
CA LEU A 8 -6.96 7.14 6.38
C LEU A 8 -6.01 8.02 7.19
N ALA A 9 -4.79 7.53 7.46
CA ALA A 9 -3.79 8.27 8.23
C ALA A 9 -3.28 9.51 7.49
N ALA A 10 -3.09 9.41 6.16
CA ALA A 10 -2.60 10.51 5.34
C ALA A 10 -3.70 11.50 4.91
N GLY A 11 -4.97 11.11 4.97
CA GLY A 11 -6.08 11.88 4.40
C GLY A 11 -6.11 11.89 2.86
N GLU A 12 -5.21 11.17 2.23
CA GLU A 12 -5.02 11.08 0.78
C GLU A 12 -4.98 9.64 0.30
N GLU A 13 -5.35 9.38 -0.94
CA GLU A 13 -5.24 8.03 -1.52
C GLU A 13 -3.79 7.67 -1.81
N SER A 14 -3.35 6.51 -1.32
CA SER A 14 -2.02 5.96 -1.59
C SER A 14 -1.83 5.65 -3.07
N VAL A 15 -0.60 5.79 -3.55
CA VAL A 15 -0.18 5.45 -4.91
C VAL A 15 0.74 4.23 -4.86
N ASN A 16 0.44 3.22 -5.66
CA ASN A 16 1.28 2.04 -5.75
C ASN A 16 2.48 2.32 -6.68
N LEU A 17 3.68 2.05 -6.17
CA LEU A 17 4.91 2.06 -6.95
C LEU A 17 5.32 0.60 -7.18
N ASP A 18 5.19 0.13 -8.40
CA ASP A 18 5.39 -1.27 -8.78
C ASP A 18 6.25 -1.36 -10.03
N SER A 19 7.49 -1.82 -9.88
CA SER A 19 8.44 -1.96 -11.00
C SER A 19 8.25 -3.27 -11.80
N TYR A 20 7.38 -4.18 -11.33
CA TYR A 20 7.01 -5.38 -12.07
C TYR A 20 5.91 -5.11 -13.10
N MET A 21 4.84 -4.43 -12.67
CA MET A 21 3.69 -4.12 -13.53
C MET A 21 3.90 -2.85 -14.37
N ALA A 22 4.78 -1.96 -13.93
CA ALA A 22 5.07 -0.70 -14.59
C ALA A 22 6.57 -0.54 -14.88
N SER A 23 6.91 0.35 -15.80
CA SER A 23 8.32 0.66 -16.09
C SER A 23 8.96 1.52 -15.00
N ALA A 24 10.28 1.45 -14.87
CA ALA A 24 11.03 2.34 -14.00
C ALA A 24 10.77 3.84 -14.29
N ALA A 25 10.57 4.19 -15.56
CA ALA A 25 10.22 5.55 -15.95
C ALA A 25 8.85 5.96 -15.40
N HIS A 26 7.87 5.06 -15.44
CA HIS A 26 6.54 5.32 -14.89
C HIS A 26 6.56 5.45 -13.36
N VAL A 27 7.34 4.63 -12.66
CA VAL A 27 7.52 4.75 -11.21
C VAL A 27 8.09 6.13 -10.84
N ARG A 28 9.12 6.61 -11.56
CA ARG A 28 9.66 7.96 -11.36
C ARG A 28 8.64 9.06 -11.66
N GLU A 29 7.86 8.89 -12.72
CA GLU A 29 6.78 9.83 -13.08
C GLU A 29 5.73 9.91 -11.98
N LEU A 30 5.29 8.78 -11.43
CA LEU A 30 4.32 8.75 -10.32
C LEU A 30 4.88 9.46 -9.08
N TYR A 31 6.12 9.13 -8.70
CA TYR A 31 6.79 9.80 -7.59
C TYR A 31 6.89 11.31 -7.82
N ALA A 32 7.30 11.74 -9.01
CA ALA A 32 7.39 13.16 -9.36
C ALA A 32 6.03 13.86 -9.29
N ARG A 33 4.98 13.23 -9.82
CA ARG A 33 3.63 13.81 -9.89
C ARG A 33 3.02 14.00 -8.51
N TYR A 34 3.05 12.95 -7.68
CA TYR A 34 2.41 12.97 -6.36
C TYR A 34 3.30 13.59 -5.29
N GLY A 35 4.62 13.40 -5.37
CA GLY A 35 5.57 14.00 -4.45
C GLY A 35 5.65 15.51 -4.55
N ALA A 36 5.55 16.08 -5.76
CA ALA A 36 5.56 17.55 -5.95
C ALA A 36 4.39 18.27 -5.30
N ALA A 37 3.30 17.57 -4.99
CA ALA A 37 2.10 18.12 -4.36
C ALA A 37 2.08 17.93 -2.83
N SER A 38 3.11 17.33 -2.24
CA SER A 38 3.14 16.91 -0.84
C SER A 38 4.33 17.51 -0.10
N ASP A 39 4.13 17.94 1.15
CA ASP A 39 5.21 18.41 2.02
C ASP A 39 6.09 17.23 2.49
N VAL A 40 5.48 16.06 2.70
CA VAL A 40 6.13 14.81 3.12
C VAL A 40 5.58 13.62 2.34
N CYS A 41 6.47 12.78 1.82
CA CYS A 41 6.11 11.52 1.18
C CYS A 41 6.60 10.36 2.04
N VAL A 42 5.69 9.48 2.46
CA VAL A 42 6.02 8.24 3.18
C VAL A 42 5.74 7.06 2.26
N MET A 43 6.76 6.21 2.03
CA MET A 43 6.61 4.99 1.27
C MET A 43 6.72 3.79 2.19
N GLU A 44 5.71 2.94 2.17
CA GLU A 44 5.66 1.69 2.91
C GLU A 44 6.15 0.53 2.03
N GLY A 45 7.16 -0.20 2.50
CA GLY A 45 7.56 -1.46 1.90
C GLY A 45 6.61 -2.58 2.32
N VAL A 46 6.06 -3.32 1.35
CA VAL A 46 5.07 -4.38 1.61
C VAL A 46 5.71 -5.66 2.14
N MET A 47 6.93 -5.96 1.71
CA MET A 47 7.69 -7.15 2.09
C MET A 47 9.02 -6.76 2.76
N GLY A 48 9.89 -7.74 3.04
CA GLY A 48 11.24 -7.43 3.47
C GLY A 48 11.97 -6.51 2.49
N LEU A 49 12.87 -5.69 3.00
CA LEU A 49 13.52 -4.62 2.22
C LEU A 49 14.11 -5.09 0.89
N PHE A 50 14.69 -6.29 0.88
CA PHE A 50 15.37 -6.87 -0.29
C PHE A 50 14.56 -7.98 -0.98
N ASP A 51 13.32 -8.22 -0.53
CA ASP A 51 12.47 -9.28 -1.08
C ASP A 51 11.72 -8.77 -2.31
N GLY A 52 12.04 -9.33 -3.46
CA GLY A 52 11.41 -9.05 -4.74
C GLY A 52 10.95 -10.32 -5.44
N TYR A 53 10.42 -10.20 -6.64
CA TYR A 53 9.93 -11.33 -7.44
C TYR A 53 11.07 -12.17 -8.09
N ASP A 54 12.25 -11.58 -8.23
CA ASP A 54 13.46 -12.26 -8.74
C ASP A 54 14.68 -11.67 -7.98
N GLY A 55 14.99 -12.22 -6.81
CA GLY A 55 15.96 -11.64 -5.90
C GLY A 55 15.48 -10.27 -5.42
N MET A 56 16.27 -9.22 -5.69
CA MET A 56 15.92 -7.84 -5.31
C MET A 56 15.03 -7.10 -6.31
N LYS A 57 14.77 -7.66 -7.49
CA LYS A 57 13.91 -7.01 -8.49
C LYS A 57 12.48 -6.90 -7.98
N GLY A 58 11.91 -5.72 -8.04
CA GLY A 58 10.59 -5.41 -7.51
C GLY A 58 10.56 -5.19 -5.99
N SER A 59 11.72 -5.20 -5.33
CA SER A 59 11.80 -4.98 -3.87
C SER A 59 11.66 -3.50 -3.50
N SER A 60 11.41 -3.26 -2.22
CA SER A 60 11.42 -1.90 -1.65
C SER A 60 12.78 -1.22 -1.80
N ALA A 61 13.87 -2.00 -1.78
CA ALA A 61 15.22 -1.48 -2.01
C ALA A 61 15.40 -0.98 -3.45
N GLU A 62 14.92 -1.73 -4.45
CA GLU A 62 14.96 -1.28 -5.85
C GLU A 62 14.17 0.02 -6.05
N ILE A 63 13.00 0.14 -5.46
CA ILE A 63 12.21 1.38 -5.53
C ILE A 63 12.94 2.53 -4.86
N ALA A 64 13.51 2.33 -3.65
CA ALA A 64 14.26 3.37 -2.95
C ALA A 64 15.49 3.86 -3.74
N GLU A 65 16.23 2.95 -4.38
CA GLU A 65 17.34 3.28 -5.27
C GLU A 65 16.85 4.04 -6.51
N LEU A 66 15.79 3.55 -7.15
CA LEU A 66 15.23 4.10 -8.38
C LEU A 66 14.83 5.57 -8.25
N ILE A 67 14.31 5.96 -7.10
CA ILE A 67 13.85 7.34 -6.82
C ILE A 67 14.78 8.12 -5.90
N GLY A 68 15.88 7.50 -5.42
CA GLY A 68 16.95 8.16 -4.67
C GLY A 68 16.59 8.55 -3.23
N ILE A 69 15.64 7.85 -2.59
CA ILE A 69 15.20 8.17 -1.24
C ILE A 69 15.94 7.40 -0.14
N PRO A 70 16.07 7.97 1.07
CA PRO A 70 16.60 7.27 2.21
C PRO A 70 15.62 6.23 2.77
N VAL A 71 16.20 5.20 3.41
CA VAL A 71 15.44 4.11 4.02
C VAL A 71 15.54 4.20 5.54
N VAL A 72 14.38 4.17 6.20
CA VAL A 72 14.26 3.99 7.65
C VAL A 72 13.75 2.58 7.90
N LEU A 73 14.48 1.81 8.70
CA LEU A 73 14.09 0.46 9.08
C LEU A 73 13.07 0.51 10.22
N VAL A 74 12.06 -0.34 10.15
CA VAL A 74 11.19 -0.66 11.31
C VAL A 74 11.45 -2.11 11.68
N LEU A 75 12.14 -2.34 12.80
CA LEU A 75 12.56 -3.68 13.22
C LEU A 75 11.79 -4.17 14.45
N ASN A 76 11.33 -5.42 14.36
CA ASN A 76 10.72 -6.09 15.51
C ASN A 76 11.80 -6.46 16.53
N ALA A 77 11.77 -5.81 17.71
CA ALA A 77 12.72 -6.02 18.81
C ALA A 77 12.23 -7.04 19.84
N LYS A 78 11.13 -7.76 19.60
CA LYS A 78 10.63 -8.78 20.52
C LYS A 78 11.70 -9.86 20.73
N SER A 79 12.09 -10.06 21.98
CA SER A 79 13.10 -11.06 22.38
C SER A 79 14.49 -10.88 21.73
N THR A 80 14.82 -9.67 21.33
CA THR A 80 16.12 -9.29 20.73
C THR A 80 16.71 -8.12 21.51
N ALA A 81 18.00 -8.13 21.74
CA ALA A 81 18.75 -7.04 22.39
C ALA A 81 19.96 -6.66 21.51
N TYR A 82 21.18 -6.74 22.04
CA TYR A 82 22.37 -6.37 21.30
C TYR A 82 22.63 -7.19 20.00
N THR A 83 22.07 -8.40 19.89
CA THR A 83 22.15 -9.24 18.68
C THR A 83 21.55 -8.55 17.44
N VAL A 84 20.81 -7.46 17.59
CA VAL A 84 20.35 -6.66 16.44
C VAL A 84 21.49 -5.94 15.71
N ALA A 85 22.68 -5.74 16.34
CA ALA A 85 23.82 -5.06 15.72
C ALA A 85 24.28 -5.69 14.39
N PRO A 86 24.55 -7.02 14.29
CA PRO A 86 24.87 -7.63 13.00
C PRO A 86 23.73 -7.57 11.98
N VAL A 87 22.46 -7.53 12.41
CA VAL A 87 21.31 -7.36 11.53
C VAL A 87 21.32 -5.97 10.91
N LEU A 88 21.48 -4.93 11.72
CA LEU A 88 21.59 -3.54 11.27
C LEU A 88 22.79 -3.34 10.35
N TYR A 89 23.94 -3.90 10.74
CA TYR A 89 25.15 -3.86 9.93
C TYR A 89 24.92 -4.50 8.56
N GLY A 90 24.24 -5.65 8.54
CA GLY A 90 23.85 -6.32 7.30
C GLY A 90 22.97 -5.44 6.42
N PHE A 91 21.88 -4.89 6.95
CA PHE A 91 20.99 -4.01 6.18
C PHE A 91 21.72 -2.78 5.62
N LYS A 92 22.62 -2.18 6.39
CA LYS A 92 23.36 -0.99 5.99
C LYS A 92 24.39 -1.26 4.89
N HIS A 93 25.06 -2.41 4.93
CA HIS A 93 26.24 -2.69 4.10
C HIS A 93 26.00 -3.73 3.01
N PHE A 94 24.90 -4.46 3.05
CA PHE A 94 24.62 -5.52 2.09
C PHE A 94 24.46 -5.00 0.66
N TYR A 95 23.83 -3.84 0.51
CA TYR A 95 23.58 -3.26 -0.81
C TYR A 95 23.91 -1.76 -0.82
N PRO A 96 24.91 -1.34 -1.61
CA PRO A 96 25.38 0.06 -1.62
C PRO A 96 24.44 1.02 -2.39
N GLY A 97 23.47 0.51 -3.15
CA GLY A 97 22.53 1.32 -3.96
C GLY A 97 21.50 2.10 -3.13
N ILE A 98 21.38 1.79 -1.83
CA ILE A 98 20.43 2.47 -0.93
C ILE A 98 21.12 3.08 0.28
N ARG A 99 20.48 4.06 0.91
CA ARG A 99 20.96 4.69 2.15
C ARG A 99 20.05 4.31 3.32
N VAL A 100 20.48 3.37 4.16
CA VAL A 100 19.82 3.11 5.45
C VAL A 100 20.25 4.18 6.44
N VAL A 101 19.37 5.11 6.78
CA VAL A 101 19.70 6.31 7.57
C VAL A 101 19.35 6.16 9.05
N GLY A 102 18.42 5.30 9.40
CA GLY A 102 18.02 5.11 10.79
C GLY A 102 17.09 3.91 10.98
N VAL A 103 16.78 3.63 12.24
CA VAL A 103 15.90 2.54 12.64
C VAL A 103 14.94 2.98 13.75
N VAL A 104 13.68 2.55 13.65
CA VAL A 104 12.69 2.56 14.73
C VAL A 104 12.45 1.12 15.17
N PHE A 105 12.52 0.85 16.47
CA PHE A 105 12.29 -0.49 17.02
C PHE A 105 10.85 -0.66 17.46
N ASN A 106 10.19 -1.71 16.98
CA ASN A 106 8.84 -2.07 17.41
C ASN A 106 8.88 -3.17 18.49
N PHE A 107 7.85 -3.23 19.35
CA PHE A 107 7.71 -4.17 20.46
C PHE A 107 8.82 -4.09 21.51
N VAL A 108 9.29 -2.89 21.83
CA VAL A 108 10.29 -2.69 22.87
C VAL A 108 9.65 -2.86 24.25
N ALA A 109 10.28 -3.70 25.09
CA ALA A 109 9.70 -4.09 26.37
C ALA A 109 9.89 -3.04 27.49
N SER A 110 10.96 -2.24 27.43
CA SER A 110 11.29 -1.24 28.47
C SER A 110 12.38 -0.25 27.98
N VAL A 111 12.55 0.84 28.71
CA VAL A 111 13.61 1.81 28.46
C VAL A 111 15.01 1.15 28.58
N ALA A 112 15.21 0.25 29.56
CA ALA A 112 16.45 -0.50 29.67
C ALA A 112 16.72 -1.41 28.47
N HIS A 113 15.67 -2.04 27.93
CA HIS A 113 15.78 -2.79 26.68
C HIS A 113 16.19 -1.89 25.52
N TYR A 114 15.60 -0.71 25.39
CA TYR A 114 15.94 0.25 24.35
C TYR A 114 17.40 0.71 24.44
N ALA A 115 17.96 0.86 25.63
CA ALA A 115 19.38 1.23 25.81
C ALA A 115 20.35 0.22 25.16
N TYR A 116 20.06 -1.09 25.23
CA TYR A 116 20.85 -2.11 24.53
C TYR A 116 20.71 -2.00 23.01
N LEU A 117 19.51 -1.68 22.52
CA LEU A 117 19.28 -1.48 21.08
C LEU A 117 19.99 -0.23 20.56
N GLN A 118 20.02 0.86 21.36
CA GLN A 118 20.77 2.07 21.02
C GLN A 118 22.28 1.79 20.93
N GLN A 119 22.85 1.01 21.85
CA GLN A 119 24.27 0.63 21.77
C GLN A 119 24.55 -0.19 20.51
N ALA A 120 23.66 -1.12 20.16
CA ALA A 120 23.78 -1.90 18.93
C ALA A 120 23.75 -1.01 17.66
N CYS A 121 22.94 0.06 17.69
CA CYS A 121 22.90 1.04 16.61
C CYS A 121 24.21 1.80 16.46
N VAL A 122 24.80 2.25 17.58
CA VAL A 122 26.10 2.93 17.58
C VAL A 122 27.17 2.05 16.92
N ASP A 123 27.25 0.78 17.32
CA ASP A 123 28.29 -0.15 16.83
C ASP A 123 28.05 -0.56 15.36
N ALA A 124 26.77 -0.61 14.90
CA ALA A 124 26.43 -0.83 13.51
C ALA A 124 26.50 0.45 12.66
N GLY A 125 26.68 1.62 13.29
CA GLY A 125 26.70 2.91 12.62
C GLY A 125 25.34 3.32 11.98
N VAL A 126 24.22 2.85 12.52
CA VAL A 126 22.84 3.21 12.12
C VAL A 126 22.24 4.08 13.21
N GLU A 127 21.52 5.13 12.88
CA GLU A 127 20.93 6.01 13.89
C GLU A 127 19.69 5.39 14.53
N ALA A 128 19.63 5.39 15.87
CA ALA A 128 18.45 4.96 16.62
C ALA A 128 17.45 6.11 16.71
N LEU A 129 16.40 6.09 15.89
CA LEU A 129 15.40 7.15 15.82
C LEU A 129 14.34 7.06 16.93
N GLY A 130 14.20 5.90 17.54
CA GLY A 130 13.24 5.70 18.61
C GLY A 130 12.67 4.29 18.65
N TYR A 131 11.57 4.15 19.39
CA TYR A 131 10.91 2.85 19.54
C TYR A 131 9.41 2.98 19.77
N ILE A 132 8.70 1.90 19.45
CA ILE A 132 7.29 1.69 19.78
C ILE A 132 7.24 0.63 20.87
N PRO A 133 6.67 0.93 22.05
CA PRO A 133 6.55 -0.04 23.12
C PRO A 133 5.57 -1.17 22.75
N LYS A 134 5.66 -2.31 23.46
CA LYS A 134 4.59 -3.30 23.42
C LYS A 134 3.37 -2.73 24.13
N ASP A 135 2.37 -2.30 23.39
CA ASP A 135 1.13 -1.71 23.91
C ASP A 135 -0.07 -2.32 23.18
N GLU A 136 -0.98 -2.93 23.95
CA GLU A 136 -2.17 -3.59 23.40
C GLU A 136 -3.22 -2.57 22.89
N SER A 137 -3.14 -1.32 23.36
CA SER A 137 -4.05 -0.25 22.93
C SER A 137 -3.82 0.25 21.51
N ILE A 138 -2.66 -0.05 20.93
CA ILE A 138 -2.27 0.32 19.56
C ILE A 138 -2.10 -0.90 18.63
N VAL A 139 -2.79 -1.99 18.94
CA VAL A 139 -2.81 -3.18 18.08
C VAL A 139 -3.98 -3.09 17.12
N ILE A 140 -3.71 -3.19 15.81
CA ILE A 140 -4.75 -3.39 14.81
C ILE A 140 -4.94 -4.89 14.61
N PRO A 141 -6.18 -5.40 14.69
CA PRO A 141 -6.45 -6.80 14.38
C PRO A 141 -5.96 -7.13 12.96
N SER A 142 -5.13 -8.17 12.85
CA SER A 142 -4.66 -8.66 11.55
C SER A 142 -5.56 -9.76 11.03
N ARG A 143 -5.75 -9.80 9.70
CA ARG A 143 -6.36 -10.92 9.00
C ARG A 143 -5.37 -11.49 7.96
N HIS A 144 -5.75 -12.59 7.33
CA HIS A 144 -4.87 -13.36 6.44
C HIS A 144 -4.23 -12.52 5.32
N LEU A 145 -4.92 -11.50 4.82
CA LEU A 145 -4.43 -10.59 3.78
C LEU A 145 -4.62 -9.11 4.19
N GLY A 146 -3.96 -8.70 5.25
CA GLY A 146 -3.93 -7.31 5.70
C GLY A 146 -4.59 -7.05 7.04
N LEU A 147 -4.87 -5.78 7.33
CA LEU A 147 -5.46 -5.34 8.60
C LEU A 147 -6.99 -5.40 8.52
N SER A 148 -7.64 -5.79 9.63
CA SER A 148 -9.09 -5.77 9.74
C SER A 148 -9.53 -4.42 10.32
N ILE A 149 -9.89 -3.49 9.45
CA ILE A 149 -10.55 -2.24 9.83
C ILE A 149 -12.02 -2.42 9.46
N ASP A 150 -12.82 -2.85 10.42
CA ASP A 150 -14.27 -2.98 10.26
C ASP A 150 -14.99 -1.74 10.82
N GLU A 151 -16.30 -1.69 10.68
CA GLU A 151 -17.14 -0.56 11.12
C GLU A 151 -17.08 -0.31 12.62
N THR A 152 -16.60 -1.27 13.40
CA THR A 152 -16.49 -1.16 14.88
C THR A 152 -15.14 -0.58 15.31
N PHE A 153 -14.15 -0.53 14.40
CA PHE A 153 -12.81 -0.02 14.68
C PHE A 153 -12.76 1.51 14.48
N CYS A 154 -12.64 2.23 15.59
CA CYS A 154 -12.49 3.68 15.54
C CYS A 154 -11.05 4.05 15.15
N PHE A 155 -10.80 4.23 13.83
CA PHE A 155 -9.48 4.53 13.30
C PHE A 155 -8.91 5.83 13.86
N ASP A 156 -9.69 6.89 13.99
CA ASP A 156 -9.22 8.19 14.48
C ASP A 156 -8.68 8.09 15.91
N ALA A 157 -9.43 7.45 16.80
CA ALA A 157 -8.97 7.24 18.19
C ALA A 157 -7.74 6.32 18.27
N PHE A 158 -7.58 5.39 17.34
CA PHE A 158 -6.37 4.58 17.24
C PHE A 158 -5.18 5.43 16.74
N ALA A 159 -5.37 6.22 15.67
CA ALA A 159 -4.35 7.08 15.10
C ALA A 159 -3.85 8.12 16.11
N ASP A 160 -4.75 8.74 16.89
CA ASP A 160 -4.41 9.68 17.97
C ASP A 160 -3.50 9.02 19.01
N ARG A 161 -3.85 7.81 19.45
CA ARG A 161 -3.01 7.07 20.42
C ARG A 161 -1.64 6.69 19.85
N VAL A 162 -1.58 6.26 18.60
CA VAL A 162 -0.31 5.98 17.93
C VAL A 162 0.53 7.25 17.83
N ALA A 163 -0.07 8.38 17.45
CA ALA A 163 0.61 9.66 17.37
C ALA A 163 1.19 10.09 18.72
N GLU A 164 0.42 9.95 19.81
CA GLU A 164 0.91 10.24 21.17
C GLU A 164 2.10 9.35 21.59
N VAL A 165 2.11 8.09 21.19
CA VAL A 165 3.24 7.18 21.46
C VAL A 165 4.45 7.61 20.65
N ILE A 166 4.29 7.87 19.37
CA ILE A 166 5.36 8.31 18.47
C ILE A 166 5.99 9.61 18.97
N ASP A 167 5.19 10.60 19.32
CA ASP A 167 5.64 11.90 19.84
C ASP A 167 6.54 11.77 21.09
N LYS A 168 6.24 10.78 21.95
CA LYS A 168 7.01 10.53 23.19
C LYS A 168 8.26 9.67 22.99
N THR A 169 8.30 8.83 21.97
CA THR A 169 9.29 7.74 21.87
C THR A 169 10.12 7.72 20.60
N VAL A 170 9.76 8.52 19.60
CA VAL A 170 10.47 8.65 18.32
C VAL A 170 10.90 10.09 18.10
N ASN A 171 12.14 10.29 17.72
CA ASN A 171 12.65 11.61 17.35
C ASN A 171 12.25 11.95 15.91
N VAL A 172 11.02 12.48 15.76
CA VAL A 172 10.43 12.80 14.45
C VAL A 172 11.21 13.92 13.75
N ASP A 173 11.69 14.94 14.46
CA ASP A 173 12.48 16.01 13.87
C ASP A 173 13.77 15.45 13.24
N ARG A 174 14.45 14.56 13.95
CA ARG A 174 15.65 13.92 13.44
C ARG A 174 15.38 12.99 12.27
N LEU A 175 14.25 12.28 12.28
CA LEU A 175 13.79 11.48 11.15
C LEU A 175 13.59 12.37 9.92
N LEU A 176 12.92 13.50 10.04
CA LEU A 176 12.71 14.45 8.95
C LEU A 176 14.02 15.01 8.41
N GLU A 177 14.96 15.41 9.30
CA GLU A 177 16.30 15.87 8.89
C GLU A 177 17.04 14.84 8.04
N LEU A 178 17.08 13.57 8.49
CA LEU A 178 17.78 12.49 7.79
C LEU A 178 17.10 12.09 6.48
N CYS A 179 15.79 12.27 6.40
CA CYS A 179 14.98 11.89 5.25
C CYS A 179 14.76 13.03 4.25
N THR A 180 15.19 14.24 4.57
CA THR A 180 15.11 15.36 3.62
C THR A 180 16.06 15.13 2.45
N VAL A 181 15.51 15.14 1.24
CA VAL A 181 16.24 15.00 -0.03
C VAL A 181 15.83 16.11 -0.99
N GLU A 182 16.72 16.47 -1.91
CA GLU A 182 16.34 17.34 -3.02
C GLU A 182 15.36 16.59 -3.92
N PHE A 183 14.19 17.17 -4.13
CA PHE A 183 13.17 16.57 -4.98
C PHE A 183 13.57 16.74 -6.46
N SER A 184 13.90 15.65 -7.11
CA SER A 184 14.26 15.60 -8.54
C SER A 184 13.16 14.90 -9.34
N GLY A 185 12.04 15.57 -9.60
CA GLY A 185 10.96 15.02 -10.40
C GLY A 185 10.76 15.81 -11.69
N GLU A 186 11.07 15.23 -12.84
CA GLU A 186 10.59 15.75 -14.12
C GLU A 186 9.15 15.27 -14.34
N GLN A 187 8.21 16.20 -14.40
CA GLN A 187 6.85 15.88 -14.81
C GLN A 187 6.84 15.64 -16.32
N THR A 188 6.82 14.40 -16.72
CA THR A 188 6.51 14.03 -18.09
C THR A 188 5.01 14.09 -18.30
N GLY A 189 4.55 14.91 -19.25
CA GLY A 189 3.13 15.01 -19.57
C GLY A 189 2.58 13.65 -20.03
N GLY A 190 1.65 13.10 -19.27
CA GLY A 190 1.01 11.82 -19.60
C GLY A 190 0.29 11.89 -20.93
N VAL A 191 0.33 10.78 -21.69
CA VAL A 191 -0.41 10.65 -22.95
C VAL A 191 -1.91 10.79 -22.68
N ILE A 192 -2.51 11.85 -23.17
CA ILE A 192 -3.97 12.06 -23.12
C ILE A 192 -4.57 11.26 -24.28
N CYS A 193 -5.04 10.05 -23.98
CA CYS A 193 -5.92 9.34 -24.89
C CYS A 193 -7.35 9.83 -24.65
N SER A 194 -7.85 10.73 -25.47
CA SER A 194 -9.26 11.11 -25.43
C SER A 194 -10.08 10.04 -26.15
N GLY A 195 -10.55 9.04 -25.40
CA GLY A 195 -11.47 8.02 -25.90
C GLY A 195 -12.92 8.36 -25.54
N ASN A 196 -13.85 8.09 -26.46
CA ASN A 196 -15.29 8.27 -26.25
C ASN A 196 -15.95 6.95 -25.76
N ARG A 197 -15.21 6.13 -25.03
CA ARG A 197 -15.66 4.82 -24.56
C ARG A 197 -16.28 4.93 -23.16
N LYS A 198 -17.32 4.15 -22.93
CA LYS A 198 -17.91 3.98 -21.60
C LYS A 198 -17.24 2.81 -20.88
N ILE A 199 -16.74 3.05 -19.69
CA ILE A 199 -16.02 2.06 -18.88
C ILE A 199 -16.72 1.93 -17.54
N ALA A 200 -17.27 0.75 -17.26
CA ALA A 200 -17.88 0.44 -15.98
C ALA A 200 -16.88 -0.27 -15.08
N ILE A 201 -16.66 0.25 -13.86
CA ILE A 201 -15.73 -0.32 -12.87
C ILE A 201 -16.51 -0.78 -11.66
N ALA A 202 -16.39 -2.05 -11.31
CA ALA A 202 -16.95 -2.58 -10.07
C ALA A 202 -16.25 -1.95 -8.85
N ARG A 203 -17.05 -1.44 -7.90
CA ARG A 203 -16.52 -0.80 -6.70
C ARG A 203 -17.53 -0.88 -5.55
N ASP A 204 -17.26 -1.75 -4.60
CA ASP A 204 -17.98 -1.91 -3.34
C ASP A 204 -17.10 -2.63 -2.31
N GLU A 205 -17.68 -3.16 -1.25
CA GLU A 205 -16.98 -3.86 -0.18
C GLU A 205 -16.29 -5.14 -0.67
N ALA A 206 -16.86 -5.81 -1.70
CA ALA A 206 -16.27 -7.01 -2.29
C ALA A 206 -15.19 -6.69 -3.33
N PHE A 207 -15.24 -5.51 -3.98
CA PHE A 207 -14.36 -5.09 -5.08
C PHE A 207 -13.73 -3.73 -4.79
N ASN A 208 -12.78 -3.68 -3.87
CA ASN A 208 -12.19 -2.44 -3.37
C ASN A 208 -10.66 -2.38 -3.52
N PHE A 209 -10.04 -3.42 -4.07
CA PHE A 209 -8.58 -3.46 -4.27
C PHE A 209 -8.25 -3.13 -5.73
N MET A 210 -8.02 -1.84 -5.99
CA MET A 210 -7.58 -1.36 -7.29
C MET A 210 -6.53 -0.25 -7.11
N TYR A 211 -5.57 -0.19 -8.03
CA TYR A 211 -4.58 0.86 -8.04
C TYR A 211 -5.19 2.17 -8.55
N ARG A 212 -4.91 3.27 -7.87
CA ARG A 212 -5.35 4.61 -8.27
C ARG A 212 -5.00 4.92 -9.72
N GLU A 213 -3.78 4.62 -10.14
CA GLU A 213 -3.33 4.87 -11.52
C GLU A 213 -4.04 4.04 -12.58
N ASN A 214 -4.53 2.84 -12.25
CA ASN A 214 -5.35 2.07 -13.17
C ASN A 214 -6.68 2.81 -13.44
N VAL A 215 -7.29 3.36 -12.40
CA VAL A 215 -8.52 4.18 -12.53
C VAL A 215 -8.24 5.45 -13.32
N GLU A 216 -7.15 6.14 -13.04
CA GLU A 216 -6.75 7.35 -13.78
C GLU A 216 -6.43 7.05 -15.26
N ALA A 217 -5.79 5.92 -15.54
CA ALA A 217 -5.56 5.48 -16.92
C ALA A 217 -6.88 5.20 -17.65
N LEU A 218 -7.84 4.55 -17.01
CA LEU A 218 -9.16 4.30 -17.57
C LEU A 218 -9.96 5.60 -17.77
N LYS A 219 -9.89 6.56 -16.86
CA LYS A 219 -10.49 7.91 -17.04
C LYS A 219 -9.90 8.66 -18.23
N ARG A 220 -8.60 8.49 -18.50
CA ARG A 220 -7.97 9.05 -19.72
C ARG A 220 -8.44 8.33 -21.00
N ALA A 221 -8.82 7.06 -20.90
CA ALA A 221 -9.28 6.26 -22.04
C ALA A 221 -10.78 6.43 -22.35
N GLY A 222 -11.59 6.92 -21.41
CA GLY A 222 -13.03 7.09 -21.62
C GLY A 222 -13.77 7.61 -20.39
N GLU A 223 -15.11 7.63 -20.50
CA GLU A 223 -16.03 7.96 -19.41
C GLU A 223 -16.09 6.78 -18.43
N VAL A 224 -15.73 6.99 -17.16
CA VAL A 224 -15.78 5.97 -16.12
C VAL A 224 -17.03 6.10 -15.28
N VAL A 225 -17.76 4.99 -15.14
CA VAL A 225 -18.90 4.84 -14.24
C VAL A 225 -18.63 3.73 -13.25
N PHE A 226 -18.80 3.99 -11.96
CA PHE A 226 -18.72 2.95 -10.93
C PHE A 226 -20.05 2.27 -10.72
N PHE A 227 -20.02 0.96 -10.45
CA PHE A 227 -21.21 0.18 -10.09
C PHE A 227 -20.87 -0.82 -8.98
N SER A 228 -21.88 -1.26 -8.25
CA SER A 228 -21.73 -2.22 -7.16
C SER A 228 -22.32 -3.59 -7.52
N PRO A 229 -21.49 -4.63 -7.68
CA PRO A 229 -22.00 -6.00 -7.77
C PRO A 229 -22.84 -6.46 -6.57
N LEU A 230 -22.59 -5.91 -5.38
CA LEU A 230 -23.38 -6.21 -4.17
C LEU A 230 -24.76 -5.52 -4.16
N HIS A 231 -24.79 -4.23 -4.49
CA HIS A 231 -25.95 -3.38 -4.20
C HIS A 231 -26.78 -3.01 -5.43
N ASP A 232 -26.16 -2.89 -6.61
CA ASP A 232 -26.85 -2.54 -7.84
C ASP A 232 -27.55 -3.76 -8.45
N LYS A 233 -28.71 -3.51 -9.07
CA LYS A 233 -29.51 -4.55 -9.73
C LYS A 233 -29.25 -4.68 -11.23
N ARG A 234 -28.50 -3.75 -11.81
CA ARG A 234 -28.24 -3.68 -13.26
C ARG A 234 -26.80 -3.31 -13.53
N LEU A 235 -26.23 -3.92 -14.56
CA LEU A 235 -24.93 -3.51 -15.09
C LEU A 235 -25.12 -2.21 -15.89
N PRO A 236 -24.28 -1.18 -15.70
CA PRO A 236 -24.27 0.00 -16.57
C PRO A 236 -24.00 -0.36 -18.04
N ASP A 237 -24.54 0.44 -18.97
CA ASP A 237 -24.17 0.37 -20.38
C ASP A 237 -22.71 0.78 -20.55
N ALA A 238 -21.85 -0.13 -21.03
CA ALA A 238 -20.42 0.08 -21.13
C ALA A 238 -19.78 -0.69 -22.30
N ASP A 239 -18.72 -0.12 -22.85
CA ASP A 239 -17.85 -0.76 -23.85
C ASP A 239 -16.80 -1.70 -23.22
N LEU A 240 -16.47 -1.45 -21.95
CA LEU A 240 -15.57 -2.26 -21.12
C LEU A 240 -16.11 -2.32 -19.69
N VAL A 241 -16.13 -3.51 -19.13
CA VAL A 241 -16.42 -3.73 -17.70
C VAL A 241 -15.13 -4.19 -17.02
N TYR A 242 -14.77 -3.52 -15.92
CA TYR A 242 -13.61 -3.87 -15.12
C TYR A 242 -14.03 -4.34 -13.73
N PHE A 243 -13.66 -5.57 -13.39
CA PHE A 243 -13.75 -6.12 -12.04
C PHE A 243 -12.36 -6.14 -11.41
N PRO A 244 -12.05 -5.23 -10.48
CA PRO A 244 -10.76 -5.20 -9.79
C PRO A 244 -10.64 -6.30 -8.75
N GLY A 245 -9.53 -6.30 -8.03
CA GLY A 245 -9.33 -7.14 -6.88
C GLY A 245 -10.26 -6.79 -5.71
N GLY A 246 -10.25 -7.67 -4.73
CA GLY A 246 -11.06 -7.56 -3.51
C GLY A 246 -11.24 -8.92 -2.87
N TYR A 247 -12.28 -9.02 -2.05
CA TYR A 247 -12.56 -10.21 -1.25
C TYR A 247 -14.01 -10.69 -1.47
N PRO A 248 -14.40 -11.10 -2.69
CA PRO A 248 -15.76 -11.57 -2.97
C PRO A 248 -16.13 -12.80 -2.14
N GLU A 249 -15.14 -13.60 -1.70
CA GLU A 249 -15.35 -14.77 -0.83
C GLU A 249 -15.93 -14.40 0.54
N LEU A 250 -15.76 -13.18 1.01
CA LEU A 250 -16.35 -12.69 2.27
C LEU A 250 -17.81 -12.26 2.11
N HIS A 251 -18.29 -12.14 0.88
CA HIS A 251 -19.62 -11.62 0.52
C HIS A 251 -20.42 -12.60 -0.36
N LEU A 252 -20.10 -13.92 -0.25
CA LEU A 252 -20.73 -14.94 -1.09
C LEU A 252 -22.25 -14.99 -1.01
N PRO A 253 -22.90 -14.89 0.18
CA PRO A 253 -24.35 -14.91 0.26
C PRO A 253 -25.00 -13.74 -0.48
N GLU A 254 -24.46 -12.53 -0.33
CA GLU A 254 -24.99 -11.30 -0.93
C GLU A 254 -24.79 -11.31 -2.45
N LEU A 255 -23.60 -11.67 -2.91
CA LEU A 255 -23.29 -11.81 -4.34
C LEU A 255 -24.13 -12.91 -4.98
N ALA A 256 -24.33 -14.04 -4.30
CA ALA A 256 -25.20 -15.12 -4.79
C ALA A 256 -26.67 -14.69 -4.87
N ALA A 257 -27.15 -13.92 -3.90
CA ALA A 257 -28.53 -13.43 -3.87
C ALA A 257 -28.81 -12.35 -4.94
N ASN A 258 -27.77 -11.66 -5.45
CA ASN A 258 -27.95 -10.65 -6.50
C ASN A 258 -28.02 -11.27 -7.91
N GLU A 259 -29.07 -12.06 -8.15
CA GLU A 259 -29.27 -12.76 -9.42
C GLU A 259 -29.35 -11.80 -10.61
N GLY A 260 -29.97 -10.62 -10.43
CA GLY A 260 -30.12 -9.61 -11.50
C GLY A 260 -28.77 -9.15 -12.03
N MET A 261 -27.83 -8.82 -11.15
CA MET A 261 -26.47 -8.43 -11.54
C MET A 261 -25.71 -9.59 -12.19
N ARG A 262 -25.76 -10.79 -11.59
CA ARG A 262 -25.08 -11.97 -12.15
C ARG A 262 -25.56 -12.31 -13.57
N GLN A 263 -26.88 -12.27 -13.79
CA GLN A 263 -27.45 -12.49 -15.12
C GLN A 263 -27.06 -11.40 -16.11
N ALA A 264 -27.03 -10.12 -15.68
CA ALA A 264 -26.61 -9.01 -16.52
C ALA A 264 -25.14 -9.13 -16.95
N VAL A 265 -24.24 -9.48 -16.01
CA VAL A 265 -22.82 -9.71 -16.30
C VAL A 265 -22.63 -10.91 -17.24
N ARG A 266 -23.29 -12.04 -16.96
CA ARG A 266 -23.24 -13.23 -17.83
C ARG A 266 -23.70 -12.89 -19.25
N LYS A 267 -24.84 -12.24 -19.40
CA LYS A 267 -25.36 -11.82 -20.69
C LYS A 267 -24.39 -10.88 -21.43
N TYR A 268 -23.80 -9.91 -20.72
CA TYR A 268 -22.82 -9.01 -21.29
C TYR A 268 -21.62 -9.77 -21.86
N CYS A 269 -21.07 -10.74 -21.11
CA CYS A 269 -19.96 -11.60 -21.59
C CYS A 269 -20.37 -12.45 -22.79
N GLU A 270 -21.53 -13.14 -22.74
CA GLU A 270 -22.03 -14.03 -23.79
C GLU A 270 -22.34 -13.30 -25.11
N THR A 271 -22.69 -12.02 -25.03
CA THR A 271 -22.93 -11.16 -26.20
C THR A 271 -21.66 -10.49 -26.75
N GLY A 272 -20.46 -10.87 -26.25
CA GLY A 272 -19.17 -10.38 -26.74
C GLY A 272 -18.72 -9.08 -26.06
N GLY A 273 -19.29 -8.74 -24.91
CA GLY A 273 -18.84 -7.63 -24.07
C GLY A 273 -17.38 -7.80 -23.64
N ARG A 274 -16.63 -6.71 -23.55
CA ARG A 274 -15.23 -6.73 -23.14
C ARG A 274 -15.12 -6.65 -21.62
N VAL A 275 -14.41 -7.58 -21.02
CA VAL A 275 -14.21 -7.64 -19.57
C VAL A 275 -12.73 -7.69 -19.24
N LEU A 276 -12.30 -6.88 -18.26
CA LEU A 276 -11.04 -7.02 -17.57
C LEU A 276 -11.36 -7.45 -16.14
N ALA A 277 -10.71 -8.51 -15.65
CA ALA A 277 -10.93 -9.01 -14.30
C ALA A 277 -9.60 -9.43 -13.66
N GLU A 278 -9.37 -9.00 -12.43
CA GLU A 278 -8.15 -9.25 -11.68
C GLU A 278 -8.49 -9.86 -10.30
N CYS A 279 -7.69 -10.83 -9.83
CA CYS A 279 -7.78 -11.40 -8.49
C CYS A 279 -9.24 -11.74 -8.09
N GLY A 280 -9.83 -11.04 -7.10
CA GLY A 280 -11.23 -11.22 -6.68
C GLY A 280 -12.24 -11.01 -7.81
N GLY A 281 -11.99 -10.09 -8.72
CA GLY A 281 -12.81 -9.89 -9.91
C GLY A 281 -12.83 -11.10 -10.83
N MET A 282 -11.69 -11.79 -10.97
CA MET A 282 -11.64 -13.06 -11.72
C MET A 282 -12.43 -14.15 -11.00
N MET A 283 -12.33 -14.24 -9.67
CA MET A 283 -13.09 -15.21 -8.87
C MET A 283 -14.61 -15.04 -9.08
N TYR A 284 -15.09 -13.80 -9.11
CA TYR A 284 -16.51 -13.50 -9.34
C TYR A 284 -17.05 -14.01 -10.70
N LEU A 285 -16.18 -14.07 -11.71
CA LEU A 285 -16.54 -14.56 -13.04
C LEU A 285 -16.47 -16.09 -13.18
N CYS A 286 -15.98 -16.80 -12.16
CA CYS A 286 -15.98 -18.25 -12.13
C CYS A 286 -17.38 -18.82 -11.87
N ASP A 287 -17.64 -20.06 -12.30
CA ASP A 287 -18.94 -20.72 -12.05
C ASP A 287 -19.20 -20.98 -10.56
N THR A 288 -18.13 -21.23 -9.80
CA THR A 288 -18.17 -21.50 -8.35
C THR A 288 -16.96 -20.91 -7.64
N ILE A 289 -17.18 -20.42 -6.43
CA ILE A 289 -16.15 -20.06 -5.46
C ILE A 289 -16.32 -20.98 -4.25
N THR A 290 -15.29 -21.75 -3.89
CA THR A 290 -15.31 -22.71 -2.77
C THR A 290 -14.18 -22.42 -1.80
#